data_f669113a5275eca5f0a8eeb92ef90513
#
_entry.id   f669113a5275eca5f0a8eeb92ef90513
#
_cell.length_a   1.000
_cell.length_b   1.000
_cell.length_c   1.000
_cell.angle_alpha   90.00
_cell.angle_beta   90.00
_cell.angle_gamma   90.00
#
_symmetry.space_group_name_H-M   'P 1'
#
loop_
_entity.id
_entity.type
_entity.pdbx_description
1 polymer ?
#
loop_
_entity_poly.entity_id
_entity_poly.type
_entity_poly.pdbx_seq_one_letter_code
_entity_poly.pdbx_strand_id
1 'polypeptide(L)'
;VLVYPNPVVYSKYKGNVSIRGLAEKTNIRITDAAGNLVQQAVSRGGYYEWNLNNHRGVRVASGIYFVLMTNADGTDTATAKIAVVN
;
A
#
# COMPACT_ATOMS: atom_id res chain seq x y z
N VAL A 1 -6.70 10.27 -3.13
CA VAL A 1 -5.57 9.33 -3.05
C VAL A 1 -5.39 8.62 -4.38
N LEU A 2 -4.18 8.63 -4.89
CA LEU A 2 -3.83 8.00 -6.15
C LEU A 2 -2.90 6.82 -5.89
N VAL A 3 -3.24 5.65 -6.45
CA VAL A 3 -2.45 4.43 -6.29
C VAL A 3 -2.12 3.88 -7.68
N TYR A 4 -0.84 3.75 -8.01
CA TYR A 4 -0.42 3.24 -9.31
C TYR A 4 0.95 2.56 -9.27
N PRO A 5 1.22 1.61 -10.16
CA PRO A 5 0.28 0.98 -11.10
C PRO A 5 -0.74 0.12 -10.35
N ASN A 6 -1.94 0.00 -10.92
CA ASN A 6 -2.99 -0.81 -10.32
C ASN A 6 -3.95 -1.30 -11.42
N PRO A 7 -3.94 -2.59 -11.79
CA PRO A 7 -3.19 -3.67 -11.13
C PRO A 7 -1.68 -3.55 -11.36
N VAL A 8 -0.91 -4.14 -10.44
CA VAL A 8 0.53 -4.28 -10.63
C VAL A 8 0.81 -5.67 -11.15
N VAL A 9 1.34 -5.76 -12.38
CA VAL A 9 1.61 -7.02 -13.05
C VAL A 9 3.12 -7.19 -13.15
N TYR A 10 3.66 -8.19 -12.44
CA TYR A 10 5.10 -8.36 -12.30
C TYR A 10 5.81 -8.53 -13.64
N SER A 11 5.19 -9.22 -14.60
CA SER A 11 5.79 -9.42 -15.91
C SER A 11 5.96 -8.12 -16.71
N LYS A 12 5.23 -7.06 -16.36
CA LYS A 12 5.23 -5.78 -17.06
C LYS A 12 5.86 -4.66 -16.25
N TYR A 13 5.84 -4.77 -14.92
CA TYR A 13 6.32 -3.73 -14.04
C TYR A 13 6.92 -4.35 -12.78
N LYS A 14 8.19 -4.08 -12.52
CA LYS A 14 8.93 -4.65 -11.38
C LYS A 14 9.32 -3.62 -10.34
N GLY A 15 8.75 -2.42 -10.42
CA GLY A 15 9.01 -1.37 -9.46
C GLY A 15 8.04 -1.36 -8.30
N ASN A 16 8.02 -0.25 -7.58
CA ASN A 16 7.15 -0.07 -6.43
C ASN A 16 5.77 0.43 -6.82
N VAL A 17 4.79 0.18 -5.97
CA VAL A 17 3.47 0.81 -6.08
C VAL A 17 3.53 2.14 -5.35
N SER A 18 3.17 3.22 -6.03
CA SER A 18 3.13 4.56 -5.45
C SER A 18 1.73 4.86 -4.91
N ILE A 19 1.67 5.35 -3.69
CA ILE A 19 0.46 5.82 -3.04
C ILE A 19 0.65 7.31 -2.79
N ARG A 20 -0.12 8.15 -3.47
CA ARG A 20 0.05 9.60 -3.47
C ARG A 20 -1.23 10.31 -3.05
N GLY A 21 -1.11 11.61 -2.75
CA GLY A 21 -2.23 12.40 -2.28
C GLY A 21 -2.46 12.26 -0.79
N LEU A 22 -1.44 11.90 -0.03
CA LEU A 22 -1.51 11.70 1.41
C LEU A 22 -1.16 13.01 2.15
N ALA A 23 -1.70 13.15 3.35
CA ALA A 23 -1.17 14.12 4.30
C ALA A 23 0.15 13.61 4.85
N GLU A 24 1.02 14.52 5.31
CA GLU A 24 2.26 14.13 5.97
C GLU A 24 1.94 13.31 7.24
N LYS A 25 2.77 12.34 7.54
CA LYS A 25 2.64 11.45 8.70
C LYS A 25 1.33 10.64 8.71
N THR A 26 0.83 10.30 7.54
CA THR A 26 -0.29 9.38 7.42
C THR A 26 0.17 7.98 7.80
N ASN A 27 -0.57 7.33 8.69
CA ASN A 27 -0.35 5.92 9.02
C ASN A 27 -0.91 5.06 7.91
N ILE A 28 -0.10 4.13 7.42
CA ILE A 28 -0.45 3.26 6.31
C ILE A 28 -0.36 1.81 6.79
N ARG A 29 -1.44 1.06 6.60
CA ARG A 29 -1.48 -0.38 6.88
C ARG A 29 -1.93 -1.08 5.62
N ILE A 30 -1.13 -2.05 5.18
CA ILE A 30 -1.45 -2.87 4.03
C ILE A 30 -1.79 -4.25 4.55
N THR A 31 -2.97 -4.74 4.17
CA THR A 31 -3.45 -6.06 4.58
C THR A 31 -3.75 -6.90 3.35
N ASP A 32 -3.77 -8.22 3.52
CA ASP A 32 -4.28 -9.12 2.49
C ASP A 32 -5.82 -9.17 2.54
N ALA A 33 -6.41 -9.97 1.67
CA ALA A 33 -7.87 -10.07 1.59
C ALA A 33 -8.49 -10.69 2.84
N ALA A 34 -7.72 -11.44 3.61
CA ALA A 34 -8.18 -12.03 4.87
C ALA A 34 -8.02 -11.10 6.07
N GLY A 35 -7.43 -9.92 5.87
CA GLY A 35 -7.21 -8.94 6.93
C GLY A 35 -5.89 -9.07 7.65
N ASN A 36 -5.00 -9.96 7.22
CA ASN A 36 -3.69 -10.12 7.84
C ASN A 36 -2.78 -8.95 7.47
N LEU A 37 -2.05 -8.43 8.44
CA LEU A 37 -1.13 -7.33 8.21
C LEU A 37 0.02 -7.78 7.33
N VAL A 38 0.23 -7.07 6.22
CA VAL A 38 1.31 -7.30 5.28
C VAL A 38 2.45 -6.31 5.53
N GLN A 39 2.13 -5.03 5.62
CA GLN A 39 3.11 -3.98 5.83
C GLN A 39 2.49 -2.82 6.60
N GLN A 40 3.33 -2.07 7.30
CA GLN A 40 2.91 -0.89 8.04
C GLN A 40 3.99 0.18 7.90
N ALA A 41 3.55 1.42 7.69
CA ALA A 41 4.47 2.53 7.49
C ALA A 41 3.81 3.85 7.84
N VAL A 42 4.62 4.91 7.85
CA VAL A 42 4.15 6.28 8.00
C VAL A 42 4.65 7.05 6.78
N SER A 43 3.76 7.79 6.12
CA SER A 43 4.13 8.54 4.92
C SER A 43 5.13 9.66 5.25
N ARG A 44 6.00 9.95 4.29
CA ARG A 44 6.89 11.11 4.32
C ARG A 44 6.42 12.10 3.28
N GLY A 45 5.87 13.23 3.72
CA GLY A 45 5.21 14.14 2.81
C GLY A 45 3.94 13.51 2.28
N GLY A 46 3.62 13.75 1.02
CA GLY A 46 2.36 13.37 0.40
C GLY A 46 2.33 11.98 -0.21
N TYR A 47 3.33 11.13 0.02
CA TYR A 47 3.38 9.85 -0.65
C TYR A 47 4.05 8.75 0.18
N TYR A 48 3.80 7.50 -0.25
CA TYR A 48 4.49 6.30 0.23
C TYR A 48 4.67 5.35 -0.95
N GLU A 49 5.81 4.68 -1.02
CA GLU A 49 6.07 3.67 -2.04
C GLU A 49 6.19 2.30 -1.42
N TRP A 50 5.37 1.36 -1.89
CA TRP A 50 5.38 -0.02 -1.42
C TRP A 50 6.15 -0.90 -2.39
N ASN A 51 7.13 -1.61 -1.86
CA ASN A 51 7.99 -2.50 -2.66
C ASN A 51 7.38 -3.89 -2.88
N LEU A 52 6.10 -4.08 -2.56
CA LEU A 52 5.37 -5.34 -2.74
C LEU A 52 5.90 -6.47 -1.87
N ASN A 53 6.64 -6.15 -0.83
CA ASN A 53 7.10 -7.12 0.16
C ASN A 53 6.28 -6.99 1.43
N ASN A 54 6.17 -8.11 2.17
CA ASN A 54 5.62 -8.07 3.51
C ASN A 54 6.68 -7.52 4.49
N HIS A 55 6.31 -7.42 5.77
CA HIS A 55 7.20 -6.88 6.79
C HIS A 55 8.44 -7.74 7.06
N ARG A 56 8.49 -8.95 6.51
CA ARG A 56 9.66 -9.84 6.58
C ARG A 56 10.55 -9.74 5.35
N GLY A 57 10.23 -8.85 4.42
CA GLY A 57 11.00 -8.68 3.20
C GLY A 57 10.72 -9.72 2.12
N VAL A 58 9.62 -10.46 2.23
CA VAL A 58 9.24 -11.49 1.26
C VAL A 58 8.16 -10.93 0.34
N ARG A 59 8.31 -11.16 -0.97
CA ARG A 59 7.34 -10.69 -1.94
C ARG A 59 5.98 -11.34 -1.70
N VAL A 60 4.93 -10.51 -1.76
CA VAL A 60 3.56 -10.98 -1.56
C VAL A 60 3.09 -11.81 -2.74
N ALA A 61 2.18 -12.73 -2.48
CA ALA A 61 1.53 -13.55 -3.50
C ALA A 61 0.54 -12.72 -4.33
N SER A 62 0.17 -13.24 -5.49
CA SER A 62 -0.91 -12.66 -6.28
C SER A 62 -2.20 -12.61 -5.47
N GLY A 63 -2.93 -11.52 -5.59
CA GLY A 63 -4.18 -11.35 -4.87
C GLY A 63 -4.56 -9.89 -4.74
N ILE A 64 -5.58 -9.64 -3.92
CA ILE A 64 -6.06 -8.30 -3.63
C ILE A 64 -5.53 -7.88 -2.27
N TYR A 65 -5.00 -6.68 -2.21
CA TYR A 65 -4.47 -6.08 -0.98
C TYR A 65 -5.19 -4.78 -0.71
N PHE A 66 -5.43 -4.51 0.57
CA PHE A 66 -6.11 -3.31 1.01
C PHE A 66 -5.12 -2.38 1.70
N VAL A 67 -5.22 -1.10 1.42
CA VAL A 67 -4.41 -0.05 2.03
C VAL A 67 -5.33 0.80 2.89
N LEU A 68 -5.08 0.82 4.18
CA LEU A 68 -5.79 1.68 5.12
C LEU A 68 -4.88 2.85 5.47
N MET A 69 -5.41 4.06 5.32
CA MET A 69 -4.65 5.28 5.53
C MET A 69 -5.37 6.13 6.56
N THR A 70 -4.68 6.48 7.64
CA THR A 70 -5.22 7.28 8.73
C THR A 70 -4.29 8.46 8.97
N ASN A 71 -4.82 9.68 9.03
CA ASN A 71 -3.99 10.85 9.32
C ASN A 71 -3.43 10.80 10.74
N ALA A 72 -2.50 11.70 11.05
CA ALA A 72 -1.73 11.64 12.31
C ALA A 72 -2.61 11.71 13.55
N ASP A 73 -3.72 12.44 13.52
CA ASP A 73 -4.62 12.60 14.67
C ASP A 73 -5.81 11.65 14.65
N GLY A 74 -5.90 10.78 13.64
CA GLY A 74 -6.94 9.76 13.56
C GLY A 74 -8.32 10.27 13.14
N THR A 75 -8.42 11.52 12.69
CA THR A 75 -9.73 12.11 12.35
C THR A 75 -10.20 11.77 10.94
N ASP A 76 -9.27 11.45 10.04
CA ASP A 76 -9.57 11.08 8.66
C ASP A 76 -9.00 9.71 8.32
N THR A 77 -9.80 8.89 7.64
CA THR A 77 -9.37 7.61 7.12
C THR A 77 -9.73 7.49 5.65
N ALA A 78 -8.91 6.76 4.92
CA ALA A 78 -9.17 6.41 3.53
C ALA A 78 -8.74 4.97 3.30
N THR A 79 -9.33 4.34 2.30
CA THR A 79 -8.99 2.98 1.90
C THR A 79 -8.74 2.94 0.41
N ALA A 80 -7.79 2.10 0.00
CA ALA A 80 -7.54 1.81 -1.40
C ALA A 80 -7.35 0.31 -1.56
N LYS A 81 -7.45 -0.16 -2.79
CA LYS A 81 -7.32 -1.57 -3.13
C LYS A 81 -6.26 -1.72 -4.20
N ILE A 82 -5.38 -2.69 -4.04
CA ILE A 82 -4.31 -2.98 -5.00
C ILE A 82 -4.45 -4.42 -5.44
N ALA A 83 -4.51 -4.62 -6.75
CA ALA A 83 -4.48 -5.96 -7.34
C ALA A 83 -3.03 -6.29 -7.72
N VAL A 84 -2.52 -7.42 -7.26
CA VAL A 84 -1.16 -7.88 -7.53
C VAL A 84 -1.23 -9.16 -8.37
N VAL A 85 -0.51 -9.16 -9.48
CA VAL A 85 -0.41 -10.31 -10.40
C VAL A 85 1.06 -10.62 -10.60
N ASN A 86 1.50 -11.72 -10.05
CA ASN A 86 2.89 -12.17 -10.21
C ASN A 86 3.11 -13.00 -11.47
#